data_3fbc97408321b1068b0a0e9eb2ee1d98
#
_entry.id   3fbc97408321b1068b0a0e9eb2ee1d98
#
_cell.length_a   1.000
_cell.length_b   1.000
_cell.length_c   1.000
_cell.angle_alpha   90.00
_cell.angle_beta   90.00
_cell.angle_gamma   90.00
#
_symmetry.space_group_name_H-M   'P 1'
#
loop_
_entity.id
_entity.type
_entity.pdbx_description
1 polymer ?
#
loop_
_entity_poly.entity_id
_entity_poly.type
_entity_poly.pdbx_seq_one_letter_code
_entity_poly.pdbx_strand_id
1 'polypeptide(L)'
;MKTEQLIPLCRRYHAMLLHSDEQTISIAVFNTPPAELMEALRFATQKRIDIECWSQEQMDKRLQAQEKQAQLAQNDGPENIAERVNQILEQALRQRASDIHIEPTETHLRIRLRVDGVLHALPLLAPELAAPVIARLKVLASLDIAEHRLPQDGQFALNLAGRPLSFRIATLPCRYGEKIVLRLLHQVDQALDLEALGLSSSQLAAFRQALNQPQGLLLVTGPTGSGKTVTLYSALQARNREQVNICSVEDPLEIPIAGMNQTQINPRAGLTFHSVLRALLRQDPDIVMVGEIRDAETAEIALKAAQTGHLVLSTLHTNSTSETLTRLQQMGIARWMISSALSLVIAQRLVRKLCPHCRRNAGSAADLPHSLWPRPLPRWQAAGCEHCYHGYYGRLALFEVLPVTPGLRQGIVQGLNAIEIESLARAAGMMTLFESGCQAIEQGLTSLEEVVRVLGIPHGD
;
A
#
# COMPACT_ATOMS: atom_id res chain seq x y z
N MET A 1 -1.51 13.74 45.85
CA MET A 1 -1.25 12.28 45.93
C MET A 1 -0.99 11.77 44.49
N LYS A 2 -0.03 10.90 44.29
CA LYS A 2 0.28 10.36 42.96
C LYS A 2 -0.86 9.39 42.52
N THR A 3 -1.18 9.38 41.25
CA THR A 3 -2.23 8.53 40.62
C THR A 3 -2.13 7.04 41.01
N GLU A 4 -0.91 6.56 41.27
CA GLU A 4 -0.61 5.19 41.71
C GLU A 4 -1.27 4.77 43.03
N GLN A 5 -1.59 5.73 43.90
CA GLN A 5 -2.22 5.44 45.20
C GLN A 5 -3.76 5.33 45.13
N LEU A 6 -4.37 5.77 44.02
CA LEU A 6 -5.81 5.67 43.79
C LEU A 6 -6.21 4.31 43.19
N ILE A 7 -5.32 3.63 42.50
CA ILE A 7 -5.59 2.34 41.86
C ILE A 7 -5.98 1.25 42.87
N PRO A 8 -5.26 1.06 44.01
CA PRO A 8 -5.65 0.08 45.04
C PRO A 8 -7.00 0.42 45.68
N LEU A 9 -7.29 1.72 45.83
CA LEU A 9 -8.57 2.19 46.39
C LEU A 9 -9.74 1.84 45.47
N CYS A 10 -9.61 2.16 44.17
CA CYS A 10 -10.61 1.81 43.15
C CYS A 10 -10.85 0.30 43.08
N ARG A 11 -9.78 -0.52 43.09
CA ARG A 11 -9.89 -2.00 43.07
C ARG A 11 -10.66 -2.56 44.28
N ARG A 12 -10.48 -1.99 45.46
CA ARG A 12 -11.15 -2.43 46.68
C ARG A 12 -12.69 -2.31 46.62
N TYR A 13 -13.16 -1.37 45.80
CA TYR A 13 -14.60 -1.08 45.65
C TYR A 13 -15.12 -1.49 44.25
N HIS A 14 -14.45 -2.37 43.54
CA HIS A 14 -14.82 -2.81 42.19
C HIS A 14 -15.02 -1.65 41.19
N ALA A 15 -14.26 -0.57 41.38
CA ALA A 15 -14.22 0.56 40.47
C ALA A 15 -12.93 0.55 39.64
N MET A 16 -12.95 1.21 38.50
CA MET A 16 -11.81 1.31 37.59
C MET A 16 -11.42 2.78 37.37
N LEU A 17 -10.15 3.09 37.53
CA LEU A 17 -9.62 4.40 37.17
C LEU A 17 -9.49 4.49 35.65
N LEU A 18 -10.18 5.43 35.01
CA LEU A 18 -10.17 5.64 33.56
C LEU A 18 -9.11 6.66 33.17
N HIS A 19 -9.11 7.81 33.81
CA HIS A 19 -8.23 8.93 33.53
C HIS A 19 -7.96 9.74 34.80
N SER A 20 -6.77 10.36 34.87
CA SER A 20 -6.41 11.30 35.93
C SER A 20 -5.49 12.36 35.35
N ASP A 21 -5.93 13.62 35.36
CA ASP A 21 -5.14 14.79 35.01
C ASP A 21 -4.89 15.69 36.26
N GLU A 22 -4.48 16.94 36.08
CA GLU A 22 -4.19 17.85 37.19
C GLU A 22 -5.44 18.28 37.95
N GLN A 23 -6.60 18.31 37.33
CA GLN A 23 -7.85 18.87 37.89
C GLN A 23 -8.96 17.83 38.08
N THR A 24 -8.96 16.74 37.29
CA THR A 24 -10.04 15.75 37.26
C THR A 24 -9.54 14.32 37.40
N ILE A 25 -10.42 13.48 37.93
CA ILE A 25 -10.28 12.02 38.00
C ILE A 25 -11.55 11.40 37.47
N SER A 26 -11.46 10.58 36.42
CA SER A 26 -12.58 9.83 35.87
C SER A 26 -12.48 8.37 36.29
N ILE A 27 -13.54 7.84 36.86
CA ILE A 27 -13.66 6.44 37.29
C ILE A 27 -14.90 5.79 36.71
N ALA A 28 -14.78 4.51 36.35
CA ALA A 28 -15.93 3.66 36.01
C ALA A 28 -16.34 2.82 37.21
N VAL A 29 -17.63 2.72 37.45
CA VAL A 29 -18.23 1.89 38.49
C VAL A 29 -19.34 1.03 37.91
N PHE A 30 -19.57 -0.14 38.53
CA PHE A 30 -20.69 -1.00 38.18
C PHE A 30 -21.98 -0.47 38.82
N ASN A 31 -22.99 -0.17 38.02
CA ASN A 31 -24.28 0.41 38.44
C ASN A 31 -24.13 1.73 39.20
N THR A 32 -24.41 1.72 40.50
CA THR A 32 -24.39 2.92 41.37
C THR A 32 -23.09 2.98 42.15
N PRO A 33 -22.43 4.16 42.23
CA PRO A 33 -21.20 4.30 42.99
C PRO A 33 -21.45 4.06 44.50
N PRO A 34 -20.65 3.16 45.15
CA PRO A 34 -20.75 2.97 46.61
C PRO A 34 -20.43 4.25 47.36
N ALA A 35 -21.23 4.58 48.37
CA ALA A 35 -21.04 5.80 49.19
C ALA A 35 -19.64 5.82 49.84
N GLU A 36 -19.15 4.67 50.29
CA GLU A 36 -17.84 4.48 50.89
C GLU A 36 -16.68 4.78 49.89
N LEU A 37 -16.85 4.44 48.62
CA LEU A 37 -15.89 4.79 47.59
C LEU A 37 -15.82 6.29 47.41
N MET A 38 -16.96 6.96 47.40
CA MET A 38 -17.03 8.40 47.21
C MET A 38 -16.40 9.17 48.40
N GLU A 39 -16.61 8.72 49.62
CA GLU A 39 -15.96 9.30 50.82
C GLU A 39 -14.44 9.06 50.76
N ALA A 40 -14.01 7.87 50.44
CA ALA A 40 -12.59 7.52 50.33
C ALA A 40 -11.87 8.31 49.24
N LEU A 41 -12.50 8.52 48.10
CA LEU A 41 -11.95 9.33 47.01
C LEU A 41 -11.88 10.82 47.37
N ARG A 42 -12.92 11.37 47.99
CA ARG A 42 -12.93 12.77 48.49
C ARG A 42 -11.87 13.02 49.55
N PHE A 43 -11.61 12.03 50.37
CA PHE A 43 -10.52 12.08 51.36
C PHE A 43 -9.14 11.98 50.73
N ALA A 44 -9.04 11.17 49.69
CA ALA A 44 -7.76 10.87 48.99
C ALA A 44 -7.36 11.97 48.01
N THR A 45 -8.28 12.80 47.49
CA THR A 45 -7.97 13.82 46.48
C THR A 45 -8.89 15.03 46.56
N GLN A 46 -8.35 16.20 46.19
CA GLN A 46 -9.12 17.44 46.05
C GLN A 46 -9.58 17.69 44.59
N LYS A 47 -9.26 16.77 43.69
CA LYS A 47 -9.63 16.87 42.28
C LYS A 47 -11.14 16.60 42.10
N ARG A 48 -11.70 17.12 41.02
CA ARG A 48 -13.05 16.80 40.60
C ARG A 48 -13.13 15.32 40.21
N ILE A 49 -14.17 14.64 40.69
CA ILE A 49 -14.39 13.22 40.43
C ILE A 49 -15.54 13.11 39.44
N ASP A 50 -15.27 12.62 38.24
CA ASP A 50 -16.26 12.27 37.23
C ASP A 50 -16.49 10.76 37.24
N ILE A 51 -17.75 10.34 37.25
CA ILE A 51 -18.14 8.93 37.42
C ILE A 51 -18.91 8.49 36.20
N GLU A 52 -18.45 7.37 35.61
CA GLU A 52 -19.13 6.66 34.54
C GLU A 52 -19.74 5.36 35.10
N CYS A 53 -21.02 5.13 34.85
CA CYS A 53 -21.66 3.86 35.21
C CYS A 53 -21.57 2.89 34.02
N TRP A 54 -20.89 1.80 34.22
CA TRP A 54 -20.66 0.78 33.18
C TRP A 54 -21.43 -0.49 33.47
N SER A 55 -21.80 -1.23 32.41
CA SER A 55 -22.35 -2.57 32.54
C SER A 55 -21.27 -3.59 32.94
N GLN A 56 -21.68 -4.72 33.50
CA GLN A 56 -20.77 -5.83 33.84
C GLN A 56 -19.92 -6.25 32.64
N GLU A 57 -20.54 -6.34 31.46
CA GLU A 57 -19.85 -6.72 30.22
C GLU A 57 -18.78 -5.70 29.77
N GLN A 58 -19.02 -4.42 29.99
CA GLN A 58 -18.05 -3.36 29.71
C GLN A 58 -16.86 -3.41 30.69
N MET A 59 -17.14 -3.64 31.97
CA MET A 59 -16.12 -3.79 33.00
C MET A 59 -15.25 -5.03 32.72
N ASP A 60 -15.86 -6.17 32.43
CA ASP A 60 -15.15 -7.42 32.15
C ASP A 60 -14.28 -7.35 30.90
N LYS A 61 -14.79 -6.77 29.80
CA LYS A 61 -14.00 -6.52 28.58
C LYS A 61 -12.78 -5.63 28.84
N ARG A 62 -12.93 -4.61 29.66
CA ARG A 62 -11.83 -3.68 29.96
C ARG A 62 -10.82 -4.30 30.94
N LEU A 63 -11.27 -5.07 31.93
CA LEU A 63 -10.42 -5.83 32.84
C LEU A 63 -9.59 -6.88 32.08
N GLN A 64 -10.23 -7.65 31.22
CA GLN A 64 -9.52 -8.61 30.36
C GLN A 64 -8.49 -7.95 29.42
N ALA A 65 -8.79 -6.74 28.90
CA ALA A 65 -7.85 -5.96 28.14
C ALA A 65 -6.66 -5.47 28.97
N GLN A 66 -6.91 -5.04 30.23
CA GLN A 66 -5.86 -4.62 31.16
C GLN A 66 -5.03 -5.81 31.67
N GLU A 67 -5.65 -6.95 31.95
CA GLU A 67 -4.93 -8.18 32.34
C GLU A 67 -4.07 -8.73 31.21
N LYS A 68 -4.56 -8.72 29.97
CA LYS A 68 -3.73 -9.00 28.80
C LYS A 68 -2.56 -8.03 28.64
N GLN A 69 -2.79 -6.74 28.90
CA GLN A 69 -1.76 -5.71 28.87
C GLN A 69 -0.73 -5.87 30.00
N ALA A 70 -1.18 -6.23 31.21
CA ALA A 70 -0.33 -6.49 32.36
C ALA A 70 0.47 -7.80 32.23
N GLN A 71 -0.12 -8.87 31.66
CA GLN A 71 0.58 -10.09 31.32
C GLN A 71 1.63 -9.89 30.23
N LEU A 72 1.37 -9.00 29.27
CA LEU A 72 2.33 -8.57 28.26
C LEU A 72 3.51 -7.77 28.86
N ALA A 73 3.29 -7.01 29.94
CA ALA A 73 4.32 -6.21 30.60
C ALA A 73 5.17 -6.99 31.63
N GLN A 74 4.70 -8.15 32.13
CA GLN A 74 5.44 -8.94 33.13
C GLN A 74 6.47 -9.93 32.55
N ASN A 75 6.52 -10.05 31.22
CA ASN A 75 7.39 -11.00 30.51
C ASN A 75 8.63 -10.36 29.86
N ASP A 76 9.13 -9.22 30.36
CA ASP A 76 10.19 -8.43 29.73
C ASP A 76 11.61 -8.87 30.14
N GLY A 77 11.91 -10.18 30.12
CA GLY A 77 13.28 -10.69 30.20
C GLY A 77 13.96 -10.73 28.82
N PRO A 78 15.30 -10.72 28.74
CA PRO A 78 16.05 -10.77 27.47
C PRO A 78 15.77 -12.01 26.61
N GLU A 79 15.27 -13.10 27.20
CA GLU A 79 14.79 -14.29 26.47
C GLU A 79 13.52 -14.04 25.65
N ASN A 80 12.81 -12.96 25.89
CA ASN A 80 11.50 -12.67 25.33
C ASN A 80 11.49 -11.74 24.10
N ILE A 81 12.61 -11.07 23.77
CA ILE A 81 12.66 -10.13 22.65
C ILE A 81 12.47 -10.83 21.30
N ALA A 82 13.05 -12.01 21.12
CA ALA A 82 12.88 -12.77 19.89
C ALA A 82 11.44 -13.19 19.70
N GLU A 83 10.76 -13.61 20.77
CA GLU A 83 9.35 -13.97 20.76
C GLU A 83 8.47 -12.74 20.51
N ARG A 84 8.80 -11.59 21.12
CA ARG A 84 8.09 -10.34 20.89
C ARG A 84 8.18 -9.89 19.43
N VAL A 85 9.36 -9.95 18.81
CA VAL A 85 9.53 -9.65 17.39
C VAL A 85 8.71 -10.62 16.55
N ASN A 86 8.74 -11.92 16.84
CA ASN A 86 7.94 -12.90 16.13
C ASN A 86 6.43 -12.62 16.25
N GLN A 87 5.93 -12.26 17.44
CA GLN A 87 4.52 -11.88 17.66
C GLN A 87 4.12 -10.67 16.82
N ILE A 88 4.97 -9.65 16.72
CA ILE A 88 4.73 -8.47 15.88
C ILE A 88 4.63 -8.89 14.41
N LEU A 89 5.56 -9.72 13.94
CA LEU A 89 5.59 -10.21 12.57
C LEU A 89 4.37 -11.10 12.26
N GLU A 90 4.02 -12.02 13.15
CA GLU A 90 2.83 -12.86 13.00
C GLU A 90 1.53 -12.05 13.02
N GLN A 91 1.45 -11.03 13.87
CA GLN A 91 0.30 -10.14 13.89
C GLN A 91 0.19 -9.36 12.58
N ALA A 92 1.31 -8.88 12.04
CA ALA A 92 1.34 -8.22 10.74
C ALA A 92 0.85 -9.16 9.62
N LEU A 93 1.26 -10.43 9.64
CA LEU A 93 0.79 -11.43 8.68
C LEU A 93 -0.71 -11.69 8.79
N ARG A 94 -1.20 -11.94 10.00
CA ARG A 94 -2.64 -12.16 10.25
C ARG A 94 -3.47 -10.98 9.77
N GLN A 95 -2.93 -9.77 9.88
CA GLN A 95 -3.57 -8.54 9.42
C GLN A 95 -3.28 -8.20 7.95
N ARG A 96 -2.53 -9.05 7.24
CA ARG A 96 -2.16 -8.84 5.81
C ARG A 96 -1.44 -7.52 5.57
N ALA A 97 -0.58 -7.13 6.52
CA ALA A 97 0.21 -5.91 6.38
C ALA A 97 1.24 -6.06 5.26
N SER A 98 1.41 -5.02 4.46
CA SER A 98 2.50 -4.92 3.48
C SER A 98 3.79 -4.40 4.10
N ASP A 99 3.69 -3.48 5.06
CA ASP A 99 4.83 -2.87 5.72
C ASP A 99 4.57 -2.77 7.23
N ILE A 100 5.66 -2.91 8.01
CA ILE A 100 5.67 -2.75 9.47
C ILE A 100 6.60 -1.60 9.79
N HIS A 101 6.08 -0.57 10.45
CA HIS A 101 6.82 0.59 10.90
C HIS A 101 7.07 0.46 12.39
N ILE A 102 8.33 0.49 12.81
CA ILE A 102 8.79 0.43 14.20
C ILE A 102 9.47 1.76 14.49
N GLU A 103 8.87 2.55 15.36
CA GLU A 103 9.17 3.97 15.53
C GLU A 103 9.36 4.31 17.01
N PRO A 104 10.60 4.43 17.49
CA PRO A 104 10.88 4.96 18.82
C PRO A 104 10.38 6.39 18.96
N THR A 105 9.74 6.69 20.07
CA THR A 105 9.33 8.04 20.49
C THR A 105 9.92 8.34 21.86
N GLU A 106 9.70 9.53 22.39
CA GLU A 106 10.20 9.92 23.71
C GLU A 106 9.65 9.04 24.83
N THR A 107 8.41 8.60 24.73
CA THR A 107 7.66 7.94 25.82
C THR A 107 7.27 6.50 25.52
N HIS A 108 7.43 6.02 24.30
CA HIS A 108 7.01 4.67 23.92
C HIS A 108 7.63 4.21 22.59
N LEU A 109 7.60 2.91 22.35
CA LEU A 109 7.85 2.32 21.04
C LEU A 109 6.53 2.17 20.30
N ARG A 110 6.36 2.92 19.21
CA ARG A 110 5.16 2.87 18.36
C ARG A 110 5.38 1.90 17.21
N ILE A 111 4.43 0.96 17.05
CA ILE A 111 4.40 0.04 15.93
C ILE A 111 3.16 0.33 15.10
N ARG A 112 3.33 0.48 13.78
CA ARG A 112 2.23 0.67 12.84
C ARG A 112 2.33 -0.33 11.72
N LEU A 113 1.21 -0.89 11.34
CA LEU A 113 1.06 -1.81 10.21
C LEU A 113 0.41 -1.08 9.04
N ARG A 114 0.96 -1.22 7.85
CA ARG A 114 0.30 -0.75 6.63
C ARG A 114 -0.56 -1.86 6.08
N VAL A 115 -1.86 -1.72 6.23
CA VAL A 115 -2.87 -2.68 5.74
C VAL A 115 -3.70 -1.99 4.67
N ASP A 116 -3.80 -2.61 3.49
CA ASP A 116 -4.52 -2.06 2.34
C ASP A 116 -4.14 -0.59 2.02
N GLY A 117 -2.85 -0.24 2.20
CA GLY A 117 -2.28 1.07 1.91
C GLY A 117 -2.41 2.10 3.03
N VAL A 118 -3.12 1.81 4.13
CA VAL A 118 -3.32 2.72 5.28
C VAL A 118 -2.55 2.23 6.50
N LEU A 119 -1.98 3.16 7.29
CA LEU A 119 -1.27 2.83 8.53
C LEU A 119 -2.24 2.70 9.70
N HIS A 120 -2.14 1.59 10.41
CA HIS A 120 -2.89 1.30 11.63
C HIS A 120 -1.92 1.10 12.79
N ALA A 121 -2.16 1.77 13.92
CA ALA A 121 -1.33 1.64 15.10
C ALA A 121 -1.68 0.36 15.86
N LEU A 122 -0.65 -0.35 16.31
CA LEU A 122 -0.78 -1.38 17.35
C LEU A 122 -0.73 -0.74 18.76
N PRO A 123 -1.08 -1.49 19.82
CA PRO A 123 -0.87 -1.02 21.18
C PRO A 123 0.57 -0.56 21.40
N LEU A 124 0.74 0.53 22.13
CA LEU A 124 2.05 1.10 22.42
C LEU A 124 2.85 0.17 23.32
N LEU A 125 4.14 0.05 23.05
CA LEU A 125 5.08 -0.72 23.87
C LEU A 125 5.94 0.22 24.72
N ALA A 126 6.52 -0.32 25.79
CA ALA A 126 7.43 0.40 26.66
C ALA A 126 8.66 0.89 25.88
N PRO A 127 9.17 2.11 26.16
CA PRO A 127 10.28 2.70 25.41
C PRO A 127 11.58 1.90 25.54
N GLU A 128 11.76 1.17 26.66
CA GLU A 128 12.92 0.31 26.93
C GLU A 128 13.06 -0.84 25.93
N LEU A 129 11.94 -1.24 25.29
CA LEU A 129 11.93 -2.29 24.27
C LEU A 129 12.46 -1.82 22.92
N ALA A 130 12.62 -0.52 22.71
CA ALA A 130 13.02 0.02 21.39
C ALA A 130 14.40 -0.51 20.98
N ALA A 131 15.43 -0.31 21.80
CA ALA A 131 16.78 -0.72 21.47
C ALA A 131 16.94 -2.24 21.30
N PRO A 132 16.40 -3.11 22.18
CA PRO A 132 16.46 -4.56 21.99
C PRO A 132 15.72 -5.06 20.73
N VAL A 133 14.55 -4.51 20.43
CA VAL A 133 13.78 -4.88 19.22
C VAL A 133 14.54 -4.50 17.95
N ILE A 134 15.10 -3.28 17.91
CA ILE A 134 15.90 -2.79 16.79
C ILE A 134 17.13 -3.66 16.59
N ALA A 135 17.89 -3.93 17.67
CA ALA A 135 19.06 -4.80 17.64
C ALA A 135 18.72 -6.19 17.11
N ARG A 136 17.62 -6.81 17.58
CA ARG A 136 17.17 -8.12 17.10
C ARG A 136 16.87 -8.13 15.60
N LEU A 137 16.21 -7.09 15.09
CA LEU A 137 15.91 -6.97 13.67
C LEU A 137 17.15 -6.76 12.81
N LYS A 138 18.14 -5.98 13.31
CA LYS A 138 19.43 -5.83 12.65
C LYS A 138 20.20 -7.15 12.58
N VAL A 139 20.21 -7.93 13.69
CA VAL A 139 20.80 -9.28 13.70
C VAL A 139 20.16 -10.17 12.65
N LEU A 140 18.84 -10.22 12.57
CA LEU A 140 18.13 -11.05 11.60
C LEU A 140 18.51 -10.70 10.17
N ALA A 141 18.77 -9.43 9.89
CA ALA A 141 19.12 -8.94 8.56
C ALA A 141 20.64 -8.85 8.30
N SER A 142 21.48 -9.33 9.24
CA SER A 142 22.94 -9.23 9.17
C SER A 142 23.45 -7.79 9.00
N LEU A 143 22.77 -6.82 9.62
CA LEU A 143 23.16 -5.41 9.65
C LEU A 143 24.11 -5.15 10.83
N ASP A 144 24.85 -4.05 10.73
CA ASP A 144 25.75 -3.60 11.81
C ASP A 144 24.94 -3.06 12.99
N ILE A 145 24.99 -3.77 14.12
CA ILE A 145 24.27 -3.42 15.36
C ILE A 145 24.88 -2.20 16.02
N ALA A 146 26.18 -2.00 15.89
CA ALA A 146 26.90 -0.90 16.54
C ALA A 146 26.76 0.44 15.80
N GLU A 147 26.41 0.41 14.51
CA GLU A 147 26.22 1.62 13.72
C GLU A 147 24.78 2.14 13.85
N HIS A 148 24.60 3.30 14.51
CA HIS A 148 23.30 3.93 14.75
C HIS A 148 23.14 5.28 14.05
N ARG A 149 24.18 5.76 13.33
CA ARG A 149 24.24 7.09 12.74
C ARG A 149 23.94 7.10 11.24
N LEU A 150 24.08 5.96 10.59
CA LEU A 150 23.89 5.82 9.15
C LEU A 150 22.70 4.91 8.83
N PRO A 151 21.94 5.21 7.78
CA PRO A 151 20.91 4.30 7.27
C PRO A 151 21.53 2.97 6.82
N GLN A 152 20.81 1.89 7.05
CA GLN A 152 21.18 0.54 6.59
C GLN A 152 20.00 -0.13 5.92
N ASP A 153 20.27 -0.89 4.87
CA ASP A 153 19.29 -1.70 4.13
C ASP A 153 19.73 -3.16 4.14
N GLY A 154 18.77 -4.08 4.25
CA GLY A 154 19.05 -5.51 4.23
C GLY A 154 17.82 -6.33 3.92
N GLN A 155 18.02 -7.66 3.96
CA GLN A 155 16.95 -8.64 3.77
C GLN A 155 17.14 -9.80 4.73
N PHE A 156 16.06 -10.41 5.17
CA PHE A 156 16.10 -11.63 5.95
C PHE A 156 14.89 -12.50 5.66
N ALA A 157 15.01 -13.79 5.91
CA ALA A 157 13.92 -14.74 5.81
C ALA A 157 13.69 -15.41 7.17
N LEU A 158 12.43 -15.61 7.50
CA LEU A 158 12.01 -16.34 8.70
C LEU A 158 10.90 -17.31 8.35
N ASN A 159 10.89 -18.45 9.04
CA ASN A 159 9.75 -19.36 9.01
C ASN A 159 8.77 -18.94 10.11
N LEU A 160 7.63 -18.37 9.72
CA LEU A 160 6.57 -17.93 10.63
C LEU A 160 5.28 -18.73 10.34
N ALA A 161 4.71 -19.31 11.36
CA ALA A 161 3.50 -20.15 11.25
C ALA A 161 3.63 -21.25 10.16
N GLY A 162 4.83 -21.86 10.01
CA GLY A 162 5.10 -22.90 9.03
C GLY A 162 5.30 -22.42 7.59
N ARG A 163 5.38 -21.11 7.36
CA ARG A 163 5.61 -20.51 6.03
C ARG A 163 6.94 -19.75 5.98
N PRO A 164 7.79 -20.01 5.00
CA PRO A 164 8.98 -19.22 4.77
C PRO A 164 8.58 -17.84 4.23
N LEU A 165 8.97 -16.79 4.93
CA LEU A 165 8.65 -15.41 4.59
C LEU A 165 9.94 -14.60 4.48
N SER A 166 10.00 -13.74 3.49
CA SER A 166 11.11 -12.83 3.28
C SER A 166 10.72 -11.39 3.57
N PHE A 167 11.62 -10.67 4.22
CA PHE A 167 11.42 -9.27 4.58
C PHE A 167 12.59 -8.44 4.07
N ARG A 168 12.28 -7.27 3.52
CA ARG A 168 13.25 -6.20 3.32
C ARG A 168 13.18 -5.27 4.52
N ILE A 169 14.33 -4.89 5.06
CA ILE A 169 14.47 -3.97 6.19
C ILE A 169 15.21 -2.71 5.73
N ALA A 170 14.72 -1.57 6.17
CA ALA A 170 15.43 -0.30 6.08
C ALA A 170 15.46 0.36 7.45
N THR A 171 16.65 0.82 7.88
CA THR A 171 16.83 1.56 9.12
C THR A 171 17.15 3.02 8.82
N LEU A 172 16.66 3.92 9.65
CA LEU A 172 16.92 5.35 9.54
C LEU A 172 17.14 5.96 10.92
N PRO A 173 18.28 6.62 11.19
CA PRO A 173 18.50 7.37 12.41
C PRO A 173 17.46 8.48 12.58
N CYS A 174 16.77 8.50 13.72
CA CYS A 174 15.79 9.49 14.10
C CYS A 174 16.09 10.07 15.48
N ARG A 175 15.35 11.10 15.92
CA ARG A 175 15.60 11.82 17.18
C ARG A 175 15.63 10.93 18.43
N TYR A 176 14.75 9.92 18.50
CA TYR A 176 14.60 9.06 19.68
C TYR A 176 15.11 7.63 19.47
N GLY A 177 15.91 7.40 18.44
CA GLY A 177 16.44 6.10 18.06
C GLY A 177 16.23 5.79 16.58
N GLU A 178 16.65 4.61 16.15
CA GLU A 178 16.51 4.20 14.76
C GLU A 178 15.06 3.81 14.46
N LYS A 179 14.48 4.42 13.45
CA LYS A 179 13.23 3.96 12.85
C LYS A 179 13.53 2.78 11.94
N ILE A 180 12.71 1.73 12.02
CA ILE A 180 12.75 0.59 11.10
C ILE A 180 11.47 0.51 10.30
N VAL A 181 11.63 0.18 9.01
CA VAL A 181 10.53 -0.23 8.14
C VAL A 181 10.85 -1.63 7.60
N LEU A 182 9.97 -2.58 7.87
CA LEU A 182 10.01 -3.91 7.27
C LEU A 182 8.96 -3.98 6.18
N ARG A 183 9.36 -4.38 4.98
CA ARG A 183 8.45 -4.71 3.88
C ARG A 183 8.40 -6.21 3.71
N LEU A 184 7.20 -6.76 3.76
CA LEU A 184 6.97 -8.17 3.45
C LEU A 184 7.13 -8.37 1.95
N LEU A 185 8.10 -9.20 1.56
CA LEU A 185 8.27 -9.62 0.17
C LEU A 185 7.29 -10.77 -0.08
N HIS A 186 6.30 -10.53 -0.94
CA HIS A 186 5.25 -11.49 -1.20
C HIS A 186 5.83 -12.72 -1.90
N GLN A 187 5.62 -13.89 -1.33
CA GLN A 187 5.57 -15.12 -2.12
C GLN A 187 4.26 -15.11 -2.88
N VAL A 188 4.33 -15.36 -4.18
CA VAL A 188 3.18 -15.29 -5.09
C VAL A 188 2.22 -16.44 -4.80
N ASP A 189 1.33 -16.26 -3.82
CA ASP A 189 0.12 -17.09 -3.72
C ASP A 189 -1.04 -16.54 -4.59
N GLN A 190 -0.88 -15.36 -5.18
CA GLN A 190 -1.84 -14.82 -6.14
C GLN A 190 -1.44 -15.27 -7.55
N ALA A 191 -2.31 -16.04 -8.18
CA ALA A 191 -2.17 -16.31 -9.59
C ALA A 191 -2.02 -14.97 -10.35
N LEU A 192 -0.90 -14.82 -11.07
CA LEU A 192 -0.67 -13.68 -11.94
C LEU A 192 -1.55 -13.87 -13.17
N ASP A 193 -2.80 -13.41 -13.08
CA ASP A 193 -3.83 -13.59 -14.09
C ASP A 193 -4.38 -12.23 -14.53
N LEU A 194 -4.43 -12.01 -15.82
CA LEU A 194 -4.97 -10.80 -16.44
C LEU A 194 -6.45 -10.59 -16.10
N GLU A 195 -7.22 -11.65 -16.03
CA GLU A 195 -8.65 -11.66 -15.72
C GLU A 195 -8.91 -11.23 -14.28
N ALA A 196 -7.99 -11.54 -13.38
CA ALA A 196 -8.09 -11.22 -11.97
C ALA A 196 -7.71 -9.76 -11.64
N LEU A 197 -7.13 -8.99 -12.58
CA LEU A 197 -6.74 -7.60 -12.37
C LEU A 197 -7.92 -6.65 -12.09
N GLY A 198 -9.12 -6.99 -12.59
CA GLY A 198 -10.33 -6.15 -12.44
C GLY A 198 -10.52 -5.12 -13.56
N LEU A 199 -9.89 -5.32 -14.71
CA LEU A 199 -10.16 -4.55 -15.94
C LEU A 199 -11.59 -4.81 -16.43
N SER A 200 -12.24 -3.79 -16.99
CA SER A 200 -13.51 -4.01 -17.73
C SER A 200 -13.25 -4.86 -18.99
N SER A 201 -14.31 -5.46 -19.55
CA SER A 201 -14.18 -6.30 -20.73
C SER A 201 -13.54 -5.57 -21.91
N SER A 202 -13.87 -4.29 -22.13
CA SER A 202 -13.28 -3.46 -23.19
C SER A 202 -11.81 -3.13 -22.92
N GLN A 203 -11.47 -2.79 -21.69
CA GLN A 203 -10.10 -2.52 -21.26
C GLN A 203 -9.21 -3.77 -21.38
N LEU A 204 -9.72 -4.93 -20.95
CA LEU A 204 -9.02 -6.21 -21.07
C LEU A 204 -8.81 -6.61 -22.53
N ALA A 205 -9.81 -6.39 -23.39
CA ALA A 205 -9.68 -6.64 -24.82
C ALA A 205 -8.60 -5.76 -25.47
N ALA A 206 -8.57 -4.48 -25.16
CA ALA A 206 -7.54 -3.56 -25.63
C ALA A 206 -6.13 -3.97 -25.14
N PHE A 207 -6.02 -4.36 -23.87
CA PHE A 207 -4.75 -4.84 -23.30
C PHE A 207 -4.27 -6.12 -23.99
N ARG A 208 -5.14 -7.12 -24.16
CA ARG A 208 -4.83 -8.36 -24.89
C ARG A 208 -4.43 -8.10 -26.33
N GLN A 209 -5.14 -7.19 -27.01
CA GLN A 209 -4.79 -6.81 -28.37
C GLN A 209 -3.38 -6.25 -28.46
N ALA A 210 -3.00 -5.35 -27.55
CA ALA A 210 -1.66 -4.77 -27.48
C ALA A 210 -0.59 -5.83 -27.13
N LEU A 211 -0.87 -6.72 -26.17
CA LEU A 211 0.02 -7.81 -25.78
C LEU A 211 0.27 -8.84 -26.90
N ASN A 212 -0.65 -8.99 -27.82
CA ASN A 212 -0.54 -9.94 -28.94
C ASN A 212 0.18 -9.34 -30.16
N GLN A 213 0.57 -8.06 -30.11
CA GLN A 213 1.39 -7.46 -31.17
C GLN A 213 2.81 -8.05 -31.14
N PRO A 214 3.45 -8.22 -32.29
CA PRO A 214 4.83 -8.72 -32.36
C PRO A 214 5.85 -7.71 -31.82
N GLN A 215 5.49 -6.43 -31.85
CA GLN A 215 6.34 -5.33 -31.40
C GLN A 215 5.49 -4.15 -30.91
N GLY A 216 6.09 -3.27 -30.12
CA GLY A 216 5.47 -2.07 -29.61
C GLY A 216 5.82 -1.84 -28.14
N LEU A 217 5.46 -0.67 -27.62
CA LEU A 217 5.68 -0.28 -26.24
C LEU A 217 4.37 -0.22 -25.49
N LEU A 218 4.28 -0.96 -24.39
CA LEU A 218 3.19 -0.92 -23.43
C LEU A 218 3.69 -0.27 -22.15
N LEU A 219 3.01 0.75 -21.69
CA LEU A 219 3.36 1.48 -20.45
C LEU A 219 2.27 1.34 -19.41
N VAL A 220 2.66 1.00 -18.18
CA VAL A 220 1.79 1.05 -17.01
C VAL A 220 2.27 2.17 -16.10
N THR A 221 1.41 3.11 -15.79
CA THR A 221 1.78 4.28 -15.01
C THR A 221 0.95 4.44 -13.73
N GLY A 222 1.49 5.18 -12.79
CA GLY A 222 0.88 5.48 -11.50
C GLY A 222 1.91 5.65 -10.40
N PRO A 223 1.54 6.13 -9.21
CA PRO A 223 2.44 6.29 -8.08
C PRO A 223 2.95 4.93 -7.57
N THR A 224 3.94 5.00 -6.68
CA THR A 224 4.41 3.82 -5.95
C THR A 224 3.25 3.17 -5.18
N GLY A 225 3.15 1.85 -5.25
CA GLY A 225 2.07 1.11 -4.59
C GLY A 225 0.73 1.08 -5.35
N SER A 226 0.67 1.56 -6.60
CA SER A 226 -0.55 1.46 -7.43
C SER A 226 -0.78 0.08 -8.08
N GLY A 227 0.12 -0.89 -7.88
CA GLY A 227 -0.02 -2.25 -8.38
C GLY A 227 0.57 -2.50 -9.78
N LYS A 228 1.38 -1.58 -10.32
CA LYS A 228 1.99 -1.68 -11.67
C LYS A 228 2.73 -3.00 -11.90
N THR A 229 3.54 -3.42 -10.92
CA THR A 229 4.32 -4.66 -10.98
C THR A 229 3.44 -5.89 -11.19
N VAL A 230 2.34 -6.00 -10.45
CA VAL A 230 1.39 -7.11 -10.60
C VAL A 230 0.77 -7.10 -11.99
N THR A 231 0.39 -5.94 -12.51
CA THR A 231 -0.18 -5.79 -13.86
C THR A 231 0.81 -6.21 -14.95
N LEU A 232 2.07 -5.77 -14.85
CA LEU A 232 3.12 -6.17 -15.80
C LEU A 232 3.42 -7.68 -15.71
N TYR A 233 3.54 -8.22 -14.50
CA TYR A 233 3.83 -9.64 -14.33
C TYR A 233 2.68 -10.53 -14.82
N SER A 234 1.41 -10.11 -14.60
CA SER A 234 0.25 -10.80 -15.17
C SER A 234 0.28 -10.78 -16.71
N ALA A 235 0.69 -9.64 -17.29
CA ALA A 235 0.86 -9.53 -18.74
C ALA A 235 1.96 -10.45 -19.26
N LEU A 236 3.11 -10.49 -18.60
CA LEU A 236 4.22 -11.36 -18.97
C LEU A 236 3.85 -12.84 -18.79
N GLN A 237 3.18 -13.20 -17.70
CA GLN A 237 2.73 -14.56 -17.44
C GLN A 237 1.75 -15.05 -18.51
N ALA A 238 0.86 -14.19 -19.01
CA ALA A 238 -0.06 -14.52 -20.12
C ALA A 238 0.66 -14.81 -21.44
N ARG A 239 1.90 -14.30 -21.59
CA ARG A 239 2.76 -14.53 -22.77
C ARG A 239 3.86 -15.56 -22.53
N ASN A 240 4.06 -16.03 -21.30
CA ASN A 240 5.15 -16.92 -20.90
C ASN A 240 4.90 -18.34 -21.42
N ARG A 241 5.53 -18.65 -22.54
CA ARG A 241 5.48 -19.94 -23.24
C ARG A 241 6.89 -20.35 -23.63
N GLU A 242 7.17 -21.63 -23.81
CA GLU A 242 8.49 -22.18 -24.20
C GLU A 242 9.05 -21.55 -25.49
N GLN A 243 8.17 -21.10 -26.39
CA GLN A 243 8.56 -20.52 -27.69
C GLN A 243 8.81 -19.01 -27.62
N VAL A 244 8.71 -18.37 -26.43
CA VAL A 244 8.85 -16.93 -26.26
C VAL A 244 9.95 -16.62 -25.27
N ASN A 245 10.98 -15.95 -25.74
CA ASN A 245 12.10 -15.50 -24.89
C ASN A 245 11.73 -14.18 -24.21
N ILE A 246 11.42 -14.24 -22.91
CA ILE A 246 11.08 -13.09 -22.10
C ILE A 246 12.27 -12.71 -21.22
N CYS A 247 12.74 -11.48 -21.37
CA CYS A 247 13.83 -10.92 -20.57
C CYS A 247 13.38 -9.70 -19.78
N SER A 248 13.87 -9.53 -18.54
CA SER A 248 13.60 -8.35 -17.75
C SER A 248 14.84 -7.72 -17.13
N VAL A 249 14.73 -6.41 -16.82
CA VAL A 249 15.67 -5.67 -15.98
C VAL A 249 14.90 -4.90 -14.93
N GLU A 250 15.27 -5.10 -13.65
CA GLU A 250 14.44 -4.68 -12.48
C GLU A 250 15.27 -4.09 -11.33
N ASP A 251 14.65 -3.23 -10.51
CA ASP A 251 15.29 -2.59 -9.35
C ASP A 251 14.32 -2.44 -8.15
N PRO A 252 14.32 -3.39 -7.22
CA PRO A 252 14.84 -4.76 -7.31
C PRO A 252 13.89 -5.71 -8.04
N LEU A 253 14.33 -6.94 -8.23
CA LEU A 253 13.45 -8.04 -8.65
C LEU A 253 12.46 -8.35 -7.53
N GLU A 254 11.15 -8.17 -7.81
CA GLU A 254 10.09 -8.35 -6.82
C GLU A 254 9.66 -9.82 -6.68
N ILE A 255 9.47 -10.51 -7.79
CA ILE A 255 8.91 -11.85 -7.86
C ILE A 255 9.65 -12.66 -8.92
N PRO A 256 10.32 -13.77 -8.58
CA PRO A 256 10.88 -14.68 -9.57
C PRO A 256 9.77 -15.43 -10.31
N ILE A 257 9.82 -15.40 -11.65
CA ILE A 257 8.86 -16.09 -12.52
C ILE A 257 9.60 -17.18 -13.31
N ALA A 258 9.16 -18.42 -13.15
CA ALA A 258 9.74 -19.53 -13.92
C ALA A 258 9.53 -19.31 -15.42
N GLY A 259 10.55 -19.61 -16.23
CA GLY A 259 10.53 -19.44 -17.70
C GLY A 259 10.91 -18.04 -18.18
N MET A 260 11.25 -17.10 -17.29
CA MET A 260 11.74 -15.77 -17.64
C MET A 260 13.21 -15.59 -17.28
N ASN A 261 13.92 -14.79 -18.06
CA ASN A 261 15.29 -14.35 -17.81
C ASN A 261 15.26 -12.98 -17.10
N GLN A 262 15.28 -12.99 -15.77
CA GLN A 262 15.13 -11.78 -14.95
C GLN A 262 16.50 -11.31 -14.45
N THR A 263 16.83 -10.04 -14.73
CA THR A 263 18.10 -9.42 -14.33
C THR A 263 17.82 -8.31 -13.32
N GLN A 264 18.44 -8.38 -12.15
CA GLN A 264 18.41 -7.29 -11.18
C GLN A 264 19.58 -6.34 -11.42
N ILE A 265 19.36 -5.02 -11.39
CA ILE A 265 20.43 -4.05 -11.48
C ILE A 265 21.38 -4.16 -10.29
N ASN A 266 22.65 -3.85 -10.55
CA ASN A 266 23.68 -3.75 -9.52
C ASN A 266 24.63 -2.57 -9.87
N PRO A 267 24.32 -1.34 -9.39
CA PRO A 267 25.10 -0.16 -9.72
C PRO A 267 26.59 -0.28 -9.32
N ARG A 268 26.88 -1.02 -8.24
CA ARG A 268 28.26 -1.24 -7.78
C ARG A 268 29.08 -2.06 -8.79
N ALA A 269 28.42 -2.94 -9.53
CA ALA A 269 29.03 -3.72 -10.61
C ALA A 269 28.87 -3.08 -12.00
N GLY A 270 28.35 -1.85 -12.10
CA GLY A 270 28.08 -1.17 -13.35
C GLY A 270 26.86 -1.66 -14.11
N LEU A 271 26.04 -2.55 -13.49
CA LEU A 271 24.78 -3.02 -14.08
C LEU A 271 23.67 -2.00 -13.81
N THR A 272 23.50 -1.06 -14.72
CA THR A 272 22.45 -0.04 -14.72
C THR A 272 21.33 -0.43 -15.68
N PHE A 273 20.15 0.23 -15.61
CA PHE A 273 19.02 -0.05 -16.51
C PHE A 273 19.45 0.01 -17.99
N HIS A 274 20.11 1.09 -18.43
CA HIS A 274 20.52 1.26 -19.81
C HIS A 274 21.59 0.24 -20.24
N SER A 275 22.58 -0.08 -19.38
CA SER A 275 23.62 -1.05 -19.72
C SER A 275 23.07 -2.46 -19.86
N VAL A 276 22.19 -2.87 -18.93
CA VAL A 276 21.54 -4.18 -18.98
C VAL A 276 20.58 -4.27 -20.17
N LEU A 277 19.75 -3.24 -20.41
CA LEU A 277 18.81 -3.23 -21.52
C LEU A 277 19.53 -3.38 -22.88
N ARG A 278 20.64 -2.68 -23.10
CA ARG A 278 21.46 -2.86 -24.29
C ARG A 278 22.04 -4.30 -24.43
N ALA A 279 22.36 -4.94 -23.30
CA ALA A 279 22.85 -6.32 -23.32
C ALA A 279 21.70 -7.29 -23.61
N LEU A 280 20.52 -7.09 -23.01
CA LEU A 280 19.33 -7.92 -23.25
C LEU A 280 18.90 -7.94 -24.71
N LEU A 281 18.97 -6.81 -25.41
CA LEU A 281 18.65 -6.73 -26.84
C LEU A 281 19.58 -7.56 -27.75
N ARG A 282 20.69 -8.09 -27.22
CA ARG A 282 21.59 -9.05 -27.91
C ARG A 282 21.39 -10.48 -27.45
N GLN A 283 20.39 -10.75 -26.63
CA GLN A 283 20.05 -12.09 -26.14
C GLN A 283 18.83 -12.69 -26.87
N ASP A 284 18.55 -12.20 -28.08
CA ASP A 284 17.44 -12.66 -28.93
C ASP A 284 16.07 -12.65 -28.16
N PRO A 285 15.67 -11.56 -27.52
CA PRO A 285 14.43 -11.52 -26.79
C PRO A 285 13.25 -11.24 -27.72
N ASP A 286 12.10 -11.89 -27.48
CA ASP A 286 10.83 -11.55 -28.10
C ASP A 286 10.12 -10.43 -27.28
N ILE A 287 10.19 -10.56 -25.94
CA ILE A 287 9.55 -9.61 -25.00
C ILE A 287 10.61 -9.12 -24.02
N VAL A 288 10.65 -7.80 -23.85
CA VAL A 288 11.55 -7.13 -22.91
C VAL A 288 10.74 -6.34 -21.89
N MET A 289 10.95 -6.61 -20.61
CA MET A 289 10.38 -5.79 -19.54
C MET A 289 11.46 -4.94 -18.90
N VAL A 290 11.23 -3.63 -18.88
CA VAL A 290 12.05 -2.65 -18.17
C VAL A 290 11.27 -2.22 -16.95
N GLY A 291 11.75 -2.54 -15.75
CA GLY A 291 11.02 -2.29 -14.50
C GLY A 291 10.48 -0.88 -14.42
N GLU A 292 11.29 0.13 -14.77
CA GLU A 292 10.84 1.52 -14.90
C GLU A 292 11.76 2.33 -15.85
N ILE A 293 11.19 3.37 -16.44
CA ILE A 293 11.92 4.37 -17.24
C ILE A 293 12.07 5.62 -16.37
N ARG A 294 13.32 5.91 -15.96
CA ARG A 294 13.64 7.09 -15.13
C ARG A 294 14.30 8.22 -15.93
N ASP A 295 14.98 7.89 -17.00
CA ASP A 295 15.86 8.79 -17.76
C ASP A 295 15.66 8.67 -19.28
N ALA A 296 16.14 9.67 -19.99
CA ALA A 296 16.02 9.78 -21.44
C ALA A 296 16.72 8.64 -22.19
N GLU A 297 17.88 8.17 -21.68
CA GLU A 297 18.66 7.11 -22.34
C GLU A 297 17.91 5.79 -22.32
N THR A 298 17.40 5.39 -21.16
CA THR A 298 16.57 4.19 -21.01
C THR A 298 15.29 4.29 -21.86
N ALA A 299 14.63 5.46 -21.87
CA ALA A 299 13.45 5.71 -22.70
C ALA A 299 13.75 5.51 -24.21
N GLU A 300 14.84 6.10 -24.69
CA GLU A 300 15.21 6.03 -26.09
C GLU A 300 15.53 4.59 -26.54
N ILE A 301 16.25 3.83 -25.70
CA ILE A 301 16.58 2.43 -26.00
C ILE A 301 15.30 1.58 -26.04
N ALA A 302 14.41 1.76 -25.06
CA ALA A 302 13.13 1.03 -24.99
C ALA A 302 12.23 1.29 -26.20
N LEU A 303 12.10 2.57 -26.61
CA LEU A 303 11.32 2.94 -27.79
C LEU A 303 11.93 2.41 -29.09
N LYS A 304 13.26 2.46 -29.25
CA LYS A 304 13.95 1.87 -30.41
C LYS A 304 13.75 0.37 -30.47
N ALA A 305 13.86 -0.34 -29.35
CA ALA A 305 13.58 -1.77 -29.28
C ALA A 305 12.15 -2.08 -29.73
N ALA A 306 11.18 -1.28 -29.24
CA ALA A 306 9.77 -1.43 -29.62
C ALA A 306 9.47 -1.14 -31.11
N GLN A 307 10.36 -0.41 -31.81
CA GLN A 307 10.27 -0.18 -33.27
C GLN A 307 10.97 -1.27 -34.09
N THR A 308 11.85 -2.07 -33.46
CA THR A 308 12.74 -3.00 -34.17
C THR A 308 12.43 -4.47 -33.89
N GLY A 309 11.17 -4.80 -33.66
CA GLY A 309 10.71 -6.20 -33.56
C GLY A 309 10.51 -6.74 -32.17
N HIS A 310 10.61 -5.91 -31.11
CA HIS A 310 10.42 -6.36 -29.73
C HIS A 310 9.12 -5.82 -29.13
N LEU A 311 8.43 -6.65 -28.37
CA LEU A 311 7.38 -6.19 -27.48
C LEU A 311 8.01 -5.72 -26.16
N VAL A 312 7.91 -4.42 -25.87
CA VAL A 312 8.52 -3.81 -24.68
C VAL A 312 7.43 -3.41 -23.68
N LEU A 313 7.58 -3.83 -22.43
CA LEU A 313 6.72 -3.44 -21.32
C LEU A 313 7.52 -2.63 -20.32
N SER A 314 6.95 -1.54 -19.80
CA SER A 314 7.64 -0.75 -18.78
C SER A 314 6.67 0.06 -17.91
N THR A 315 7.22 0.73 -16.88
CA THR A 315 6.47 1.64 -16.03
C THR A 315 7.00 3.07 -16.08
N LEU A 316 6.10 4.00 -15.78
CA LEU A 316 6.38 5.39 -15.49
C LEU A 316 5.65 5.85 -14.23
N HIS A 317 6.01 7.01 -13.70
CA HIS A 317 5.37 7.64 -12.55
C HIS A 317 4.64 8.92 -12.98
N THR A 318 3.53 8.77 -13.70
CA THR A 318 2.62 9.87 -14.09
C THR A 318 1.22 9.60 -13.55
N ASN A 319 0.38 10.63 -13.49
CA ASN A 319 -0.94 10.52 -12.87
C ASN A 319 -2.04 10.03 -13.81
N SER A 320 -1.87 10.25 -15.12
CA SER A 320 -2.81 9.84 -16.16
C SER A 320 -2.09 9.28 -17.38
N THR A 321 -2.84 8.70 -18.30
CA THR A 321 -2.31 8.19 -19.56
C THR A 321 -1.83 9.33 -20.48
N SER A 322 -2.53 10.45 -20.51
CA SER A 322 -2.16 11.63 -21.31
C SER A 322 -0.89 12.31 -20.78
N GLU A 323 -0.71 12.41 -19.46
CA GLU A 323 0.53 12.92 -18.85
C GLU A 323 1.75 12.06 -19.19
N THR A 324 1.55 10.76 -19.43
CA THR A 324 2.63 9.84 -19.83
C THR A 324 3.27 10.28 -21.15
N LEU A 325 2.47 10.73 -22.13
CA LEU A 325 2.96 11.24 -23.40
C LEU A 325 3.77 12.53 -23.22
N THR A 326 3.26 13.45 -22.42
CA THR A 326 3.95 14.68 -22.04
C THR A 326 5.28 14.37 -21.34
N ARG A 327 5.30 13.39 -20.45
CA ARG A 327 6.51 12.98 -19.72
C ARG A 327 7.60 12.47 -20.66
N LEU A 328 7.24 11.61 -21.63
CA LEU A 328 8.18 11.14 -22.65
C LEU A 328 8.75 12.27 -23.49
N GLN A 329 7.91 13.26 -23.87
CA GLN A 329 8.37 14.47 -24.59
C GLN A 329 9.33 15.30 -23.73
N GLN A 330 9.04 15.49 -22.44
CA GLN A 330 9.92 16.20 -21.49
C GLN A 330 11.27 15.50 -21.30
N MET A 331 11.31 14.18 -21.45
CA MET A 331 12.56 13.39 -21.47
C MET A 331 13.35 13.59 -22.78
N GLY A 332 12.87 14.40 -23.72
CA GLY A 332 13.54 14.67 -24.99
C GLY A 332 13.21 13.66 -26.10
N ILE A 333 12.25 12.76 -25.89
CA ILE A 333 11.86 11.79 -26.92
C ILE A 333 11.07 12.48 -28.02
N ALA A 334 11.48 12.28 -29.25
CA ALA A 334 10.82 12.86 -30.43
C ALA A 334 9.38 12.30 -30.58
N ARG A 335 8.42 13.17 -30.92
CA ARG A 335 6.99 12.82 -31.07
C ARG A 335 6.75 11.70 -32.06
N TRP A 336 7.48 11.70 -33.19
CA TRP A 336 7.37 10.64 -34.21
C TRP A 336 7.78 9.27 -33.64
N MET A 337 8.77 9.23 -32.75
CA MET A 337 9.25 8.00 -32.11
C MET A 337 8.20 7.48 -31.12
N ILE A 338 7.61 8.37 -30.31
CA ILE A 338 6.50 8.02 -29.39
C ILE A 338 5.34 7.45 -30.21
N SER A 339 4.91 8.18 -31.23
CA SER A 339 3.77 7.80 -32.09
C SER A 339 3.94 6.45 -32.78
N SER A 340 5.15 6.10 -33.20
CA SER A 340 5.42 4.85 -33.93
C SER A 340 5.63 3.66 -33.01
N ALA A 341 6.21 3.84 -31.82
CA ALA A 341 6.54 2.76 -30.90
C ALA A 341 5.40 2.45 -29.91
N LEU A 342 4.69 3.46 -29.41
CA LEU A 342 3.70 3.32 -28.35
C LEU A 342 2.42 2.65 -28.86
N SER A 343 2.02 1.57 -28.16
CA SER A 343 0.82 0.78 -28.49
C SER A 343 -0.29 0.96 -27.47
N LEU A 344 0.05 1.05 -26.18
CA LEU A 344 -0.91 1.13 -25.08
C LEU A 344 -0.31 1.87 -23.90
N VAL A 345 -1.11 2.70 -23.25
CA VAL A 345 -0.80 3.26 -21.92
C VAL A 345 -1.92 2.89 -20.95
N ILE A 346 -1.56 2.42 -19.78
CA ILE A 346 -2.49 2.10 -18.69
C ILE A 346 -2.11 2.93 -17.47
N ALA A 347 -3.00 3.82 -17.02
CA ALA A 347 -2.85 4.45 -15.72
C ALA A 347 -3.64 3.64 -14.67
N GLN A 348 -3.06 3.49 -13.48
CA GLN A 348 -3.58 2.60 -12.44
C GLN A 348 -3.50 3.22 -11.06
N ARG A 349 -4.57 3.01 -10.27
CA ARG A 349 -4.64 3.32 -8.83
C ARG A 349 -5.23 2.14 -8.07
N LEU A 350 -4.85 2.01 -6.80
CA LEU A 350 -5.50 1.07 -5.89
C LEU A 350 -6.39 1.82 -4.90
N VAL A 351 -7.63 1.42 -4.81
CA VAL A 351 -8.60 1.84 -3.78
C VAL A 351 -8.94 0.66 -2.88
N ARG A 352 -9.33 0.92 -1.65
CA ARG A 352 -9.78 -0.12 -0.73
C ARG A 352 -11.16 -0.62 -1.14
N LYS A 353 -11.36 -1.92 -1.06
CA LYS A 353 -12.68 -2.54 -1.26
C LYS A 353 -13.50 -2.44 0.01
N LEU A 354 -14.77 -2.10 -0.13
CA LEU A 354 -15.72 -2.20 0.97
C LEU A 354 -15.83 -3.65 1.46
N CYS A 355 -15.87 -3.81 2.76
CA CYS A 355 -16.06 -5.11 3.37
C CYS A 355 -17.43 -5.69 2.99
N PRO A 356 -17.51 -6.88 2.41
CA PRO A 356 -18.78 -7.49 1.99
C PRO A 356 -19.72 -7.79 3.17
N HIS A 357 -19.16 -7.97 4.39
CA HIS A 357 -19.94 -8.31 5.58
C HIS A 357 -20.62 -7.11 6.24
N CYS A 358 -20.05 -5.90 6.11
CA CYS A 358 -20.56 -4.75 6.85
C CYS A 358 -20.80 -3.49 6.01
N ARG A 359 -20.59 -3.51 4.68
CA ARG A 359 -20.95 -2.38 3.83
C ARG A 359 -22.45 -2.12 3.90
N ARG A 360 -22.83 -0.85 3.93
CA ARG A 360 -24.24 -0.42 3.96
C ARG A 360 -24.49 0.60 2.87
N ASN A 361 -25.67 0.52 2.26
CA ASN A 361 -26.16 1.57 1.38
C ASN A 361 -26.96 2.56 2.23
N ALA A 362 -26.56 3.83 2.25
CA ALA A 362 -27.21 4.88 3.02
C ALA A 362 -28.56 5.35 2.43
N GLY A 363 -28.96 4.82 1.27
CA GLY A 363 -30.25 5.13 0.65
C GLY A 363 -30.34 6.50 -0.04
N SER A 364 -29.40 7.40 0.15
CA SER A 364 -29.30 8.68 -0.56
C SER A 364 -28.25 8.62 -1.65
N ALA A 365 -28.50 9.29 -2.78
CA ALA A 365 -27.47 9.47 -3.80
C ALA A 365 -26.34 10.37 -3.29
N ALA A 366 -25.12 10.13 -3.77
CA ALA A 366 -24.02 11.06 -3.58
C ALA A 366 -24.17 12.23 -4.56
N ASP A 367 -24.01 13.47 -4.06
CA ASP A 367 -24.03 14.67 -4.88
C ASP A 367 -22.69 14.82 -5.60
N LEU A 368 -22.65 14.40 -6.86
CA LEU A 368 -21.57 14.70 -7.79
C LEU A 368 -22.12 15.59 -8.92
N PRO A 369 -21.31 16.55 -9.43
CA PRO A 369 -21.67 17.28 -10.64
C PRO A 369 -21.97 16.31 -11.79
N HIS A 370 -23.02 16.58 -12.55
CA HIS A 370 -23.43 15.74 -13.67
C HIS A 370 -22.35 15.67 -14.77
N SER A 371 -21.48 16.70 -14.86
CA SER A 371 -20.31 16.71 -15.74
C SER A 371 -19.25 15.66 -15.37
N LEU A 372 -19.15 15.27 -14.09
CA LEU A 372 -18.21 14.26 -13.62
C LEU A 372 -18.78 12.85 -13.73
N TRP A 373 -20.09 12.70 -13.44
CA TRP A 373 -20.80 11.43 -13.60
C TRP A 373 -22.28 11.67 -13.88
N PRO A 374 -22.82 11.15 -15.01
CA PRO A 374 -24.16 11.52 -15.47
C PRO A 374 -25.30 10.81 -14.74
N ARG A 375 -25.01 9.91 -13.82
CA ARG A 375 -25.99 9.10 -13.09
C ARG A 375 -25.85 9.31 -11.58
N PRO A 376 -26.95 9.20 -10.80
CA PRO A 376 -26.83 9.25 -9.34
C PRO A 376 -26.03 8.05 -8.84
N LEU A 377 -25.03 8.31 -7.98
CA LEU A 377 -24.22 7.26 -7.36
C LEU A 377 -24.83 6.79 -6.04
N PRO A 378 -24.90 5.47 -5.80
CA PRO A 378 -25.30 4.96 -4.48
C PRO A 378 -24.28 5.39 -3.44
N ARG A 379 -24.75 5.83 -2.27
CA ARG A 379 -23.89 6.21 -1.16
C ARG A 379 -23.60 5.01 -0.27
N TRP A 380 -22.48 4.36 -0.54
CA TRP A 380 -21.99 3.26 0.27
C TRP A 380 -21.18 3.75 1.46
N GLN A 381 -21.42 3.14 2.63
CA GLN A 381 -20.72 3.44 3.87
C GLN A 381 -19.93 2.23 4.36
N ALA A 382 -18.71 2.51 4.82
CA ALA A 382 -17.82 1.56 5.48
C ALA A 382 -18.17 1.52 6.98
N ALA A 383 -19.03 0.58 7.39
CA ALA A 383 -19.52 0.53 8.78
C ALA A 383 -18.46 0.01 9.77
N GLY A 384 -17.68 -1.02 9.38
CA GLY A 384 -16.72 -1.70 10.24
C GLY A 384 -17.31 -2.95 10.91
N CYS A 385 -16.50 -4.02 11.02
CA CYS A 385 -16.79 -5.26 11.71
C CYS A 385 -15.49 -6.00 12.07
N GLU A 386 -15.59 -7.13 12.75
CA GLU A 386 -14.44 -7.96 13.14
C GLU A 386 -13.64 -8.55 11.97
N HIS A 387 -14.24 -8.64 10.77
CA HIS A 387 -13.61 -9.19 9.56
C HIS A 387 -12.85 -8.15 8.74
N CYS A 388 -12.82 -6.86 9.14
CA CYS A 388 -12.28 -5.80 8.31
C CYS A 388 -11.58 -4.69 9.10
N TYR A 389 -10.92 -3.78 8.38
CA TYR A 389 -10.36 -2.54 8.94
C TYR A 389 -11.23 -1.34 8.57
N HIS A 390 -11.94 -0.78 9.56
CA HIS A 390 -12.80 0.40 9.38
C HIS A 390 -13.75 0.28 8.17
N GLY A 391 -14.33 -0.91 7.96
CA GLY A 391 -15.27 -1.17 6.88
C GLY A 391 -14.65 -1.51 5.52
N TYR A 392 -13.32 -1.68 5.44
CA TYR A 392 -12.64 -2.05 4.20
C TYR A 392 -11.88 -3.38 4.34
N TYR A 393 -11.85 -4.16 3.26
CA TYR A 393 -11.14 -5.43 3.18
C TYR A 393 -10.58 -5.67 1.78
N GLY A 394 -9.25 -5.62 1.65
CA GLY A 394 -8.55 -5.76 0.38
C GLY A 394 -8.59 -4.51 -0.49
N ARG A 395 -8.03 -4.63 -1.68
CA ARG A 395 -7.89 -3.52 -2.64
C ARG A 395 -8.48 -3.87 -3.98
N LEU A 396 -8.91 -2.86 -4.71
CA LEU A 396 -9.38 -2.90 -6.09
C LEU A 396 -8.50 -1.99 -6.93
N ALA A 397 -8.10 -2.43 -8.11
CA ALA A 397 -7.44 -1.56 -9.08
C ALA A 397 -8.47 -0.79 -9.91
N LEU A 398 -8.25 0.51 -10.05
CA LEU A 398 -8.93 1.37 -11.01
C LEU A 398 -8.00 1.59 -12.19
N PHE A 399 -8.55 1.52 -13.39
CA PHE A 399 -7.79 1.61 -14.63
C PHE A 399 -8.31 2.71 -15.55
N GLU A 400 -7.37 3.43 -16.16
CA GLU A 400 -7.57 4.27 -17.34
C GLU A 400 -6.69 3.68 -18.45
N VAL A 401 -7.30 3.24 -19.53
CA VAL A 401 -6.62 2.50 -20.60
C VAL A 401 -6.71 3.30 -21.88
N LEU A 402 -5.57 3.67 -22.44
CA LEU A 402 -5.41 4.46 -23.65
C LEU A 402 -4.76 3.61 -24.78
N PRO A 403 -5.53 2.98 -25.65
CA PRO A 403 -5.00 2.38 -26.87
C PRO A 403 -4.54 3.47 -27.83
N VAL A 404 -3.35 3.32 -28.41
CA VAL A 404 -2.80 4.32 -29.35
C VAL A 404 -3.37 4.08 -30.74
N THR A 405 -4.55 4.64 -30.98
CA THR A 405 -5.27 4.57 -32.27
C THR A 405 -4.58 5.40 -33.35
N PRO A 406 -4.90 5.22 -34.64
CA PRO A 406 -4.37 6.05 -35.74
C PRO A 406 -4.63 7.56 -35.52
N GLY A 407 -5.82 7.95 -35.05
CA GLY A 407 -6.12 9.34 -34.72
C GLY A 407 -5.25 9.90 -33.60
N LEU A 408 -5.02 9.09 -32.56
CA LEU A 408 -4.16 9.48 -31.46
C LEU A 408 -2.69 9.59 -31.88
N ARG A 409 -2.21 8.69 -32.76
CA ARG A 409 -0.86 8.78 -33.38
C ARG A 409 -0.68 10.11 -34.11
N GLN A 410 -1.67 10.51 -34.90
CA GLN A 410 -1.64 11.78 -35.60
C GLN A 410 -1.61 12.96 -34.62
N GLY A 411 -2.45 12.95 -33.59
CA GLY A 411 -2.45 13.97 -32.52
C GLY A 411 -1.10 14.11 -31.82
N ILE A 412 -0.44 12.99 -31.50
CA ILE A 412 0.91 12.98 -30.90
C ILE A 412 1.92 13.66 -31.82
N VAL A 413 1.92 13.33 -33.13
CA VAL A 413 2.84 13.92 -34.11
C VAL A 413 2.57 15.43 -34.25
N GLN A 414 1.31 15.84 -34.30
CA GLN A 414 0.88 17.24 -34.36
C GLN A 414 1.24 18.03 -33.09
N GLY A 415 1.47 17.33 -31.99
CA GLY A 415 1.89 17.93 -30.73
C GLY A 415 0.74 18.41 -29.87
N LEU A 416 -0.37 17.74 -29.92
CA LEU A 416 -1.48 17.97 -29.00
C LEU A 416 -1.00 17.89 -27.54
N ASN A 417 -1.51 18.76 -26.70
CA ASN A 417 -1.22 18.76 -25.27
C ASN A 417 -1.99 17.65 -24.54
N ALA A 418 -1.73 17.48 -23.24
CA ALA A 418 -2.35 16.40 -22.45
C ALA A 418 -3.88 16.48 -22.42
N ILE A 419 -4.45 17.69 -22.36
CA ILE A 419 -5.90 17.92 -22.32
C ILE A 419 -6.53 17.55 -23.67
N GLU A 420 -5.93 17.98 -24.76
CA GLU A 420 -6.39 17.65 -26.13
C GLU A 420 -6.31 16.15 -26.41
N ILE A 421 -5.23 15.50 -25.96
CA ILE A 421 -5.06 14.04 -26.04
C ILE A 421 -6.14 13.32 -25.23
N GLU A 422 -6.42 13.78 -24.01
CA GLU A 422 -7.47 13.22 -23.18
C GLU A 422 -8.85 13.37 -23.82
N SER A 423 -9.17 14.55 -24.33
CA SER A 423 -10.42 14.82 -25.05
C SER A 423 -10.58 13.88 -26.25
N LEU A 424 -9.51 13.70 -27.04
CA LEU A 424 -9.52 12.78 -28.18
C LEU A 424 -9.72 11.33 -27.74
N ALA A 425 -9.08 10.92 -26.66
CA ALA A 425 -9.19 9.59 -26.10
C ALA A 425 -10.59 9.31 -25.53
N ARG A 426 -11.18 10.27 -24.80
CA ARG A 426 -12.56 10.18 -24.29
C ARG A 426 -13.59 10.10 -25.40
N ALA A 427 -13.41 10.89 -26.46
CA ALA A 427 -14.25 10.80 -27.66
C ALA A 427 -14.19 9.41 -28.33
N ALA A 428 -13.05 8.71 -28.19
CA ALA A 428 -12.88 7.33 -28.63
C ALA A 428 -13.35 6.27 -27.62
N GLY A 429 -13.96 6.68 -26.49
CA GLY A 429 -14.52 5.78 -25.47
C GLY A 429 -13.58 5.44 -24.30
N MET A 430 -12.46 6.15 -24.12
CA MET A 430 -11.62 5.99 -22.95
C MET A 430 -12.38 6.46 -21.71
N MET A 431 -12.35 5.64 -20.67
CA MET A 431 -12.86 5.95 -19.33
C MET A 431 -11.71 6.45 -18.46
N THR A 432 -11.86 7.58 -17.77
CA THR A 432 -10.87 8.11 -16.85
C THR A 432 -10.77 7.28 -15.57
N LEU A 433 -9.69 7.48 -14.79
CA LEU A 433 -9.57 6.82 -13.47
C LEU A 433 -10.75 7.16 -12.55
N PHE A 434 -11.23 8.41 -12.56
CA PHE A 434 -12.36 8.82 -11.73
C PHE A 434 -13.66 8.15 -12.16
N GLU A 435 -13.94 8.07 -13.44
CA GLU A 435 -15.09 7.36 -14.00
C GLU A 435 -15.03 5.85 -13.72
N SER A 436 -13.83 5.24 -13.77
CA SER A 436 -13.60 3.86 -13.33
C SER A 436 -13.93 3.69 -11.83
N GLY A 437 -13.60 4.68 -11.02
CA GLY A 437 -13.98 4.76 -9.60
C GLY A 437 -15.50 4.84 -9.42
N CYS A 438 -16.19 5.69 -10.17
CA CYS A 438 -17.64 5.81 -10.14
C CYS A 438 -18.33 4.48 -10.52
N GLN A 439 -17.82 3.79 -11.53
CA GLN A 439 -18.33 2.46 -11.91
C GLN A 439 -18.16 1.44 -10.77
N ALA A 440 -17.02 1.47 -10.07
CA ALA A 440 -16.79 0.61 -8.92
C ALA A 440 -17.71 0.94 -7.74
N ILE A 441 -18.09 2.22 -7.55
CA ILE A 441 -19.07 2.65 -6.55
C ILE A 441 -20.47 2.14 -6.93
N GLU A 442 -20.89 2.21 -8.19
CA GLU A 442 -22.18 1.65 -8.65
C GLU A 442 -22.31 0.16 -8.30
N GLN A 443 -21.21 -0.59 -8.43
CA GLN A 443 -21.14 -2.01 -8.09
C GLN A 443 -21.03 -2.27 -6.57
N GLY A 444 -20.93 -1.23 -5.75
CA GLY A 444 -20.73 -1.36 -4.30
C GLY A 444 -19.39 -1.94 -3.90
N LEU A 445 -18.37 -1.83 -4.74
CA LEU A 445 -17.04 -2.36 -4.47
C LEU A 445 -16.19 -1.42 -3.63
N THR A 446 -16.43 -0.11 -3.73
CA THR A 446 -15.73 0.92 -2.96
C THR A 446 -16.69 2.05 -2.60
N SER A 447 -16.23 3.06 -1.87
CA SER A 447 -17.02 4.25 -1.52
C SER A 447 -16.50 5.50 -2.24
N LEU A 448 -17.36 6.54 -2.31
CA LEU A 448 -16.97 7.82 -2.89
C LEU A 448 -15.82 8.47 -2.11
N GLU A 449 -15.88 8.40 -0.78
CA GLU A 449 -14.83 8.94 0.10
C GLU A 449 -13.47 8.31 -0.19
N GLU A 450 -13.45 7.01 -0.49
CA GLU A 450 -12.19 6.31 -0.82
C GLU A 450 -11.68 6.69 -2.20
N VAL A 451 -12.55 6.80 -3.20
CA VAL A 451 -12.18 7.25 -4.55
C VAL A 451 -11.60 8.67 -4.49
N VAL A 452 -12.29 9.58 -3.79
CA VAL A 452 -11.83 10.96 -3.59
C VAL A 452 -10.52 11.02 -2.81
N ARG A 453 -10.34 10.19 -1.79
CA ARG A 453 -9.09 10.11 -1.04
C ARG A 453 -7.88 9.76 -1.92
N VAL A 454 -8.08 8.93 -2.93
CA VAL A 454 -6.99 8.42 -3.78
C VAL A 454 -6.78 9.27 -5.04
N LEU A 455 -7.85 9.76 -5.64
CA LEU A 455 -7.81 10.46 -6.93
C LEU A 455 -7.99 11.98 -6.80
N GLY A 456 -8.54 12.47 -5.68
CA GLY A 456 -9.10 13.81 -5.59
C GLY A 456 -10.45 13.90 -6.32
N ILE A 457 -11.05 15.07 -6.27
CA ILE A 457 -12.20 15.42 -7.12
C ILE A 457 -11.63 16.11 -8.35
N PRO A 458 -11.90 15.63 -9.57
CA PRO A 458 -11.50 16.36 -10.76
C PRO A 458 -12.13 17.75 -10.75
N HIS A 459 -11.34 18.78 -11.09
CA HIS A 459 -11.92 20.11 -11.30
C HIS A 459 -12.85 20.01 -12.51
N GLY A 460 -14.16 20.18 -12.29
CA GLY A 460 -15.10 20.31 -13.38
C GLY A 460 -14.83 21.63 -14.09
N ASP A 461 -14.73 21.61 -15.41
CA ASP A 461 -14.71 22.79 -16.26
C ASP A 461 -16.03 23.56 -16.13
#